data_386a6e69ea9fb23e5983defa49411d97
#
_entry.id   386a6e69ea9fb23e5983defa49411d97
#
_cell.length_a   1.000
_cell.length_b   1.000
_cell.length_c   1.000
_cell.angle_alpha   90.00
_cell.angle_beta   90.00
_cell.angle_gamma   90.00
#
_symmetry.space_group_name_H-M   'P 1'
#
loop_
_entity.id
_entity.type
_entity.pdbx_description
1 polymer ?
#
loop_
_entity_poly.entity_id
_entity_poly.type
_entity_poly.pdbx_seq_one_letter_code
_entity_poly.pdbx_strand_id
1 'polypeptide(L)'
;MQVQDELKGLANEYGADIVGFCKLPCAPIPELPQLQYAVSIGVKLSDCVLQTIENVPSFVYFQHYRTANALLDNVAFRLGRAIEKKGFSAMPIAASQSLGKNNPYCGVLPHKTAAVLSGLGFVGKSGLFLSEEFGSKLRLATILTDMPLQSEKPVIENGCGECTVCMRACPAGAIYGEKPTTDGERNFDAEKCSRYMKEHFQDVGRGSVCGVCIKVCPKNRLK
;
A
#
# COMPACT_ATOMS: atom_id res chain seq x y z
N MET A 1 -15.83 9.19 -16.76
CA MET A 1 -14.94 8.44 -17.67
C MET A 1 -13.77 9.32 -18.12
N GLN A 2 -13.95 10.34 -18.92
CA GLN A 2 -12.86 11.18 -19.47
C GLN A 2 -11.87 11.74 -18.42
N VAL A 3 -12.33 12.20 -17.25
CA VAL A 3 -11.46 12.75 -16.19
C VAL A 3 -10.63 11.66 -15.50
N GLN A 4 -11.21 10.47 -15.28
CA GLN A 4 -10.47 9.36 -14.68
C GLN A 4 -9.39 8.82 -15.63
N ASP A 5 -9.67 8.76 -16.93
CA ASP A 5 -8.71 8.36 -17.95
C ASP A 5 -7.53 9.35 -18.01
N GLU A 6 -7.82 10.66 -17.91
CA GLU A 6 -6.79 11.71 -17.83
C GLU A 6 -5.93 11.56 -16.56
N LEU A 7 -6.55 11.39 -15.38
CA LEU A 7 -5.83 11.20 -14.14
C LEU A 7 -4.98 9.92 -14.15
N LYS A 8 -5.49 8.85 -14.75
CA LYS A 8 -4.75 7.60 -14.94
C LYS A 8 -3.54 7.80 -15.85
N GLY A 9 -3.71 8.52 -16.96
CA GLY A 9 -2.62 8.89 -17.86
C GLY A 9 -1.54 9.70 -17.16
N LEU A 10 -1.92 10.74 -16.41
CA LEU A 10 -0.99 11.55 -15.62
C LEU A 10 -0.27 10.73 -14.53
N ALA A 11 -0.98 9.84 -13.84
CA ALA A 11 -0.35 8.99 -12.82
C ALA A 11 0.73 8.09 -13.41
N ASN A 12 0.45 7.46 -14.56
CA ASN A 12 1.40 6.62 -15.27
C ASN A 12 2.60 7.44 -15.78
N GLU A 13 2.36 8.63 -16.35
CA GLU A 13 3.42 9.56 -16.78
C GLU A 13 4.32 9.96 -15.59
N TYR A 14 3.75 10.13 -14.40
CA TYR A 14 4.49 10.47 -13.18
C TYR A 14 5.19 9.29 -12.53
N GLY A 15 4.96 8.06 -13.00
CA GLY A 15 5.66 6.85 -12.59
C GLY A 15 4.87 5.89 -11.71
N ALA A 16 3.52 6.01 -11.63
CA ALA A 16 2.70 4.97 -11.02
C ALA A 16 2.54 3.77 -11.98
N ASP A 17 2.62 2.56 -11.45
CA ASP A 17 2.39 1.31 -12.20
C ASP A 17 0.92 0.88 -12.16
N ILE A 18 0.19 1.20 -11.07
CA ILE A 18 -1.24 0.94 -10.95
C ILE A 18 -1.97 2.17 -10.45
N VAL A 19 -3.19 2.36 -10.94
CA VAL A 19 -4.08 3.47 -10.56
C VAL A 19 -5.52 2.98 -10.49
N GLY A 20 -6.22 3.33 -9.44
CA GLY A 20 -7.63 3.02 -9.28
C GLY A 20 -8.38 4.12 -8.53
N PHE A 21 -9.69 4.08 -8.63
CA PHE A 21 -10.58 5.11 -8.12
C PHE A 21 -11.68 4.47 -7.27
N CYS A 22 -12.03 5.10 -6.15
CA CYS A 22 -13.15 4.63 -5.35
C CYS A 22 -13.89 5.76 -4.65
N LYS A 23 -15.15 5.47 -4.32
CA LYS A 23 -15.89 6.18 -3.29
C LYS A 23 -15.68 5.46 -1.97
N LEU A 24 -15.34 6.20 -0.92
CA LEU A 24 -15.15 5.67 0.42
C LEU A 24 -16.51 5.51 1.12
N PRO A 25 -16.69 4.52 2.00
CA PRO A 25 -17.93 4.33 2.76
C PRO A 25 -18.23 5.50 3.73
N CYS A 26 -17.17 6.17 4.21
CA CYS A 26 -17.25 7.40 5.00
C CYS A 26 -16.01 8.24 4.75
N ALA A 27 -16.09 9.54 5.05
CA ALA A 27 -14.92 10.42 5.01
C ALA A 27 -13.94 10.01 6.11
N PRO A 28 -12.64 9.80 5.78
CA PRO A 28 -11.66 9.36 6.78
C PRO A 28 -11.19 10.47 7.72
N ILE A 29 -11.56 11.71 7.42
CA ILE A 29 -11.20 12.91 8.20
C ILE A 29 -12.50 13.62 8.56
N PRO A 30 -12.93 13.59 9.85
CA PRO A 30 -14.20 14.20 10.28
C PRO A 30 -14.30 15.70 9.97
N GLU A 31 -13.20 16.42 10.04
CA GLU A 31 -13.09 17.85 9.75
C GLU A 31 -13.21 18.19 8.26
N LEU A 32 -13.07 17.21 7.38
CA LEU A 32 -13.16 17.34 5.93
C LEU A 32 -14.15 16.33 5.33
N PRO A 33 -15.46 16.42 5.72
CA PRO A 33 -16.45 15.42 5.36
C PRO A 33 -16.75 15.33 3.86
N GLN A 34 -16.33 16.33 3.08
CA GLN A 34 -16.46 16.33 1.63
C GLN A 34 -15.48 15.39 0.93
N LEU A 35 -14.34 15.02 1.55
CA LEU A 35 -13.32 14.14 0.95
C LEU A 35 -13.76 12.67 1.00
N GLN A 36 -14.74 12.31 0.18
CA GLN A 36 -15.37 10.99 0.13
C GLN A 36 -14.88 10.10 -1.00
N TYR A 37 -13.98 10.58 -1.84
CA TYR A 37 -13.42 9.82 -2.95
C TYR A 37 -11.92 9.67 -2.77
N ALA A 38 -11.37 8.64 -3.38
CA ALA A 38 -9.93 8.38 -3.34
C ALA A 38 -9.39 7.96 -4.71
N VAL A 39 -8.19 8.44 -5.01
CA VAL A 39 -7.33 7.91 -6.06
C VAL A 39 -6.28 7.06 -5.37
N SER A 40 -6.27 5.76 -5.63
CA SER A 40 -5.25 4.82 -5.16
C SER A 40 -4.18 4.65 -6.21
N ILE A 41 -2.92 4.81 -5.84
CA ILE A 41 -1.78 4.62 -6.74
C ILE A 41 -0.79 3.63 -6.15
N GLY A 42 -0.08 2.91 -7.01
CA GLY A 42 0.96 1.98 -6.58
C GLY A 42 2.17 2.00 -7.49
N VAL A 43 3.34 1.74 -6.89
CA VAL A 43 4.63 1.58 -7.59
C VAL A 43 5.18 0.20 -7.30
N LYS A 44 5.61 -0.50 -8.35
CA LYS A 44 6.19 -1.83 -8.29
C LYS A 44 7.60 -1.79 -7.68
N LEU A 45 7.88 -2.73 -6.80
CA LEU A 45 9.23 -2.98 -6.31
C LEU A 45 10.00 -3.87 -7.30
N SER A 46 11.29 -3.58 -7.49
CA SER A 46 12.16 -4.34 -8.39
C SER A 46 12.34 -5.79 -7.95
N ASP A 47 12.17 -6.72 -8.86
CA ASP A 47 12.36 -8.15 -8.63
C ASP A 47 13.81 -8.46 -8.21
N CYS A 48 14.80 -7.85 -8.87
CA CYS A 48 16.21 -8.00 -8.52
C CYS A 48 16.52 -7.52 -7.10
N VAL A 49 15.91 -6.40 -6.68
CA VAL A 49 16.07 -5.90 -5.32
C VAL A 49 15.41 -6.82 -4.29
N LEU A 50 14.23 -7.33 -4.58
CA LEU A 50 13.55 -8.28 -3.69
C LEU A 50 14.34 -9.60 -3.53
N GLN A 51 15.06 -10.04 -4.57
CA GLN A 51 15.91 -11.22 -4.49
C GLN A 51 17.09 -11.06 -3.52
N THR A 52 17.53 -9.83 -3.22
CA THR A 52 18.59 -9.57 -2.24
C THR A 52 18.13 -9.74 -0.78
N ILE A 53 16.82 -9.90 -0.54
CA ILE A 53 16.28 -10.18 0.80
C ILE A 53 16.45 -11.68 1.07
N GLU A 54 17.00 -12.01 2.23
CA GLU A 54 17.04 -13.39 2.74
C GLU A 54 16.05 -13.53 3.91
N ASN A 55 16.52 -13.92 5.09
CA ASN A 55 15.74 -13.90 6.34
C ASN A 55 15.73 -12.51 7.01
N VAL A 56 16.52 -11.58 6.46
CA VAL A 56 16.71 -10.21 6.90
C VAL A 56 16.63 -9.27 5.70
N PRO A 57 16.26 -8.00 5.89
CA PRO A 57 16.30 -7.02 4.80
C PRO A 57 17.74 -6.76 4.35
N SER A 58 17.93 -6.47 3.07
CA SER A 58 19.22 -5.98 2.56
C SER A 58 19.29 -4.45 2.60
N PHE A 59 20.51 -3.89 2.60
CA PHE A 59 20.73 -2.44 2.45
C PHE A 59 20.14 -1.92 1.13
N VAL A 60 20.24 -2.70 0.06
CA VAL A 60 19.68 -2.35 -1.25
C VAL A 60 18.15 -2.27 -1.18
N TYR A 61 17.50 -3.22 -0.56
CA TYR A 61 16.04 -3.21 -0.36
C TYR A 61 15.60 -2.03 0.50
N PHE A 62 16.34 -1.73 1.58
CA PHE A 62 16.02 -0.59 2.44
C PHE A 62 16.01 0.73 1.66
N GLN A 63 17.02 0.98 0.83
CA GLN A 63 17.09 2.19 0.01
C GLN A 63 16.01 2.20 -1.07
N HIS A 64 15.80 1.08 -1.76
CA HIS A 64 14.77 0.94 -2.78
C HIS A 64 13.36 1.21 -2.23
N TYR A 65 13.06 0.69 -1.04
CA TYR A 65 11.80 0.96 -0.33
C TYR A 65 11.58 2.46 -0.11
N ARG A 66 12.61 3.18 0.32
CA ARG A 66 12.55 4.64 0.56
C ARG A 66 12.37 5.40 -0.76
N THR A 67 13.09 5.02 -1.79
CA THR A 67 12.99 5.63 -3.12
C THR A 67 11.60 5.42 -3.72
N ALA A 68 11.03 4.21 -3.61
CA ALA A 68 9.68 3.93 -4.08
C ALA A 68 8.62 4.77 -3.31
N ASN A 69 8.79 4.97 -1.99
CA ASN A 69 7.92 5.85 -1.22
C ASN A 69 8.06 7.32 -1.67
N ALA A 70 9.28 7.81 -1.87
CA ALA A 70 9.51 9.19 -2.32
C ALA A 70 8.91 9.44 -3.72
N LEU A 71 8.99 8.46 -4.62
CA LEU A 71 8.32 8.53 -5.92
C LEU A 71 6.80 8.60 -5.75
N LEU A 72 6.21 7.72 -4.93
CA LEU A 72 4.77 7.74 -4.65
C LEU A 72 4.30 9.06 -4.05
N ASP A 73 5.05 9.62 -3.10
CA ASP A 73 4.72 10.90 -2.47
C ASP A 73 4.74 12.04 -3.52
N ASN A 74 5.72 12.02 -4.44
CA ASN A 74 5.78 12.97 -5.55
C ASN A 74 4.60 12.80 -6.53
N VAL A 75 4.29 11.55 -6.93
CA VAL A 75 3.15 11.26 -7.81
C VAL A 75 1.85 11.70 -7.15
N ALA A 76 1.63 11.38 -5.87
CA ALA A 76 0.43 11.77 -5.13
C ALA A 76 0.29 13.30 -5.05
N PHE A 77 1.38 14.01 -4.76
CA PHE A 77 1.39 15.47 -4.73
C PHE A 77 1.04 16.07 -6.09
N ARG A 78 1.65 15.61 -7.18
CA ARG A 78 1.39 16.10 -8.53
C ARG A 78 -0.05 15.83 -8.99
N LEU A 79 -0.59 14.64 -8.69
CA LEU A 79 -1.99 14.31 -8.97
C LEU A 79 -2.95 15.18 -8.13
N GLY A 80 -2.67 15.40 -6.85
CA GLY A 80 -3.43 16.32 -6.02
C GLY A 80 -3.50 17.70 -6.65
N ARG A 81 -2.36 18.24 -7.12
CA ARG A 81 -2.30 19.53 -7.85
C ARG A 81 -3.10 19.51 -9.14
N ALA A 82 -3.12 18.39 -9.87
CA ALA A 82 -3.94 18.27 -11.10
C ALA A 82 -5.44 18.29 -10.79
N ILE A 83 -5.86 17.66 -9.70
CA ILE A 83 -7.25 17.68 -9.21
C ILE A 83 -7.64 19.09 -8.78
N GLU A 84 -6.79 19.80 -8.02
CA GLU A 84 -7.03 21.17 -7.58
C GLU A 84 -7.19 22.13 -8.75
N LYS A 85 -6.38 22.00 -9.81
CA LYS A 85 -6.52 22.80 -11.04
C LYS A 85 -7.87 22.60 -11.76
N LYS A 86 -8.58 21.50 -11.47
CA LYS A 86 -9.93 21.26 -11.98
C LYS A 86 -11.03 21.82 -11.07
N GLY A 87 -10.66 22.53 -9.98
CA GLY A 87 -11.59 23.16 -9.03
C GLY A 87 -12.08 22.26 -7.90
N PHE A 88 -11.45 21.10 -7.69
CA PHE A 88 -11.75 20.20 -6.58
C PHE A 88 -10.72 20.27 -5.48
N SER A 89 -11.09 19.84 -4.27
CA SER A 89 -10.17 19.68 -3.16
C SER A 89 -9.39 18.37 -3.30
N ALA A 90 -8.11 18.38 -2.91
CA ALA A 90 -7.30 17.17 -2.90
C ALA A 90 -6.38 17.14 -1.69
N MET A 91 -6.25 15.97 -1.06
CA MET A 91 -5.33 15.71 0.04
C MET A 91 -4.48 14.47 -0.27
N PRO A 92 -3.24 14.64 -0.72
CA PRO A 92 -2.29 13.55 -0.85
C PRO A 92 -1.92 12.97 0.52
N ILE A 93 -2.01 11.64 0.66
CA ILE A 93 -1.59 10.88 1.84
C ILE A 93 -0.29 10.17 1.49
N ALA A 94 0.78 10.48 2.21
CA ALA A 94 2.10 9.93 1.95
C ALA A 94 2.17 8.41 2.20
N ALA A 95 2.97 7.70 1.40
CA ALA A 95 3.08 6.24 1.38
C ALA A 95 3.46 5.59 2.74
N SER A 96 4.04 6.36 3.66
CA SER A 96 4.46 5.89 4.99
C SER A 96 4.06 6.85 6.11
N GLN A 97 2.91 7.52 5.99
CA GLN A 97 2.40 8.40 7.02
C GLN A 97 1.82 7.62 8.20
N SER A 98 2.13 8.06 9.42
CA SER A 98 1.48 7.61 10.67
C SER A 98 0.88 8.79 11.43
N LEU A 99 -0.12 8.52 12.29
CA LEU A 99 -0.80 9.55 13.10
C LEU A 99 -0.03 9.94 14.39
N GLY A 100 1.23 9.56 14.49
CA GLY A 100 2.12 9.93 15.59
C GLY A 100 2.14 8.92 16.73
N LYS A 101 2.66 9.36 17.91
CA LYS A 101 2.98 8.46 19.03
C LYS A 101 1.77 7.77 19.65
N ASN A 102 0.62 8.44 19.65
CA ASN A 102 -0.61 7.90 20.26
C ASN A 102 -1.29 6.85 19.37
N ASN A 103 -0.97 6.80 18.08
CA ASN A 103 -1.51 5.83 17.13
C ASN A 103 -0.47 5.45 16.07
N PRO A 104 0.66 4.83 16.49
CA PRO A 104 1.87 4.71 15.65
C PRO A 104 1.71 3.76 14.46
N TYR A 105 0.67 2.89 14.46
CA TYR A 105 0.43 1.90 13.41
C TYR A 105 -0.75 2.25 12.51
N CYS A 106 -1.37 3.39 12.72
CA CYS A 106 -2.48 3.90 11.93
C CYS A 106 -2.06 5.10 11.08
N GLY A 107 -2.59 5.18 9.87
CA GLY A 107 -2.59 6.36 9.01
C GLY A 107 -3.97 7.01 8.99
N VAL A 108 -4.10 8.12 8.27
CA VAL A 108 -5.39 8.78 8.01
C VAL A 108 -6.36 7.82 7.33
N LEU A 109 -5.86 7.05 6.37
CA LEU A 109 -6.56 5.97 5.69
C LEU A 109 -5.55 4.87 5.39
N PRO A 110 -5.84 3.59 5.68
CA PRO A 110 -5.01 2.50 5.19
C PRO A 110 -5.03 2.46 3.65
N HIS A 111 -3.90 2.68 2.99
CA HIS A 111 -3.81 2.69 1.52
C HIS A 111 -4.36 1.40 0.88
N LYS A 112 -4.16 0.25 1.55
CA LYS A 112 -4.71 -1.04 1.12
C LYS A 112 -6.24 -1.04 1.02
N THR A 113 -6.94 -0.30 1.89
CA THR A 113 -8.40 -0.16 1.85
C THR A 113 -8.84 0.57 0.58
N ALA A 114 -8.22 1.71 0.26
CA ALA A 114 -8.50 2.43 -0.98
C ALA A 114 -8.20 1.58 -2.21
N ALA A 115 -7.08 0.83 -2.21
CA ALA A 115 -6.71 -0.05 -3.31
C ALA A 115 -7.72 -1.20 -3.55
N VAL A 116 -8.23 -1.81 -2.47
CA VAL A 116 -9.28 -2.86 -2.56
C VAL A 116 -10.59 -2.27 -3.08
N LEU A 117 -11.03 -1.14 -2.52
CA LEU A 117 -12.25 -0.45 -2.95
C LEU A 117 -12.18 0.04 -4.41
N SER A 118 -10.97 0.26 -4.91
CA SER A 118 -10.71 0.63 -6.31
C SER A 118 -10.62 -0.58 -7.25
N GLY A 119 -10.91 -1.80 -6.80
CA GLY A 119 -10.85 -3.00 -7.65
C GLY A 119 -9.45 -3.46 -8.05
N LEU A 120 -8.38 -2.90 -7.46
CA LEU A 120 -6.99 -3.19 -7.87
C LEU A 120 -6.46 -4.54 -7.34
N GLY A 121 -7.15 -5.17 -6.40
CA GLY A 121 -6.73 -6.43 -5.80
C GLY A 121 -7.36 -6.67 -4.41
N PHE A 122 -6.70 -7.45 -3.59
CA PHE A 122 -7.19 -7.89 -2.27
C PHE A 122 -6.11 -7.82 -1.19
N VAL A 123 -6.51 -7.91 0.08
CA VAL A 123 -5.58 -8.03 1.21
C VAL A 123 -5.31 -9.50 1.50
N GLY A 124 -4.04 -9.91 1.45
CA GLY A 124 -3.63 -11.29 1.71
C GLY A 124 -3.39 -11.60 3.19
N LYS A 125 -3.06 -12.87 3.48
CA LYS A 125 -2.77 -13.38 4.84
C LYS A 125 -1.62 -12.65 5.55
N SER A 126 -0.71 -12.03 4.79
CA SER A 126 0.37 -11.19 5.33
C SER A 126 -0.08 -9.78 5.77
N GLY A 127 -1.35 -9.44 5.62
CA GLY A 127 -1.85 -8.08 5.81
C GLY A 127 -1.42 -7.09 4.72
N LEU A 128 -0.71 -7.57 3.67
CA LEU A 128 -0.32 -6.76 2.53
C LEU A 128 -1.41 -6.77 1.45
N PHE A 129 -1.48 -5.67 0.71
CA PHE A 129 -2.25 -5.62 -0.54
C PHE A 129 -1.54 -6.46 -1.62
N LEU A 130 -2.32 -7.21 -2.39
CA LEU A 130 -1.87 -8.00 -3.54
C LEU A 130 -2.69 -7.59 -4.76
N SER A 131 -2.01 -7.15 -5.82
CA SER A 131 -2.62 -6.98 -7.14
C SER A 131 -2.51 -8.26 -7.95
N GLU A 132 -3.34 -8.37 -8.99
CA GLU A 132 -3.29 -9.49 -9.92
C GLU A 132 -1.96 -9.53 -10.69
N GLU A 133 -1.47 -8.37 -11.12
CA GLU A 133 -0.30 -8.26 -11.99
C GLU A 133 1.02 -8.37 -11.20
N PHE A 134 1.12 -7.70 -10.04
CA PHE A 134 2.39 -7.56 -9.31
C PHE A 134 2.42 -8.32 -7.98
N GLY A 135 1.34 -9.00 -7.59
CA GLY A 135 1.26 -9.63 -6.28
C GLY A 135 1.44 -8.61 -5.17
N SER A 136 2.26 -8.94 -4.16
CA SER A 136 2.56 -8.07 -3.01
C SER A 136 3.75 -7.12 -3.24
N LYS A 137 4.35 -7.10 -4.45
CA LYS A 137 5.51 -6.26 -4.80
C LYS A 137 5.14 -4.81 -5.06
N LEU A 138 4.33 -4.21 -4.22
CA LEU A 138 3.82 -2.86 -4.39
C LEU A 138 4.03 -2.01 -3.14
N ARG A 139 4.33 -0.73 -3.37
CA ARG A 139 4.10 0.33 -2.41
C ARG A 139 2.90 1.12 -2.87
N LEU A 140 2.11 1.64 -1.93
CA LEU A 140 0.86 2.35 -2.21
C LEU A 140 0.87 3.75 -1.61
N ALA A 141 0.18 4.68 -2.27
CA ALA A 141 -0.24 5.96 -1.72
C ALA A 141 -1.69 6.26 -2.13
N THR A 142 -2.29 7.28 -1.55
CA THR A 142 -3.69 7.63 -1.79
C THR A 142 -3.85 9.13 -1.84
N ILE A 143 -4.70 9.63 -2.72
CA ILE A 143 -5.14 11.01 -2.75
C ILE A 143 -6.62 11.01 -2.39
N LEU A 144 -7.00 11.69 -1.31
CA LEU A 144 -8.41 11.96 -0.98
C LEU A 144 -8.90 13.17 -1.75
N THR A 145 -10.17 13.18 -2.18
CA THR A 145 -10.75 14.29 -2.94
C THR A 145 -12.28 14.34 -2.77
N ASP A 146 -12.84 15.51 -3.03
CA ASP A 146 -14.29 15.70 -3.20
C ASP A 146 -14.73 15.54 -4.67
N MET A 147 -13.78 15.35 -5.60
CA MET A 147 -14.09 15.10 -7.01
C MET A 147 -14.86 13.78 -7.16
N PRO A 148 -16.05 13.77 -7.78
CA PRO A 148 -16.82 12.55 -8.00
C PRO A 148 -16.06 11.56 -8.88
N LEU A 149 -15.77 10.37 -8.34
CA LEU A 149 -15.07 9.30 -9.01
C LEU A 149 -15.93 8.03 -9.02
N GLN A 150 -15.93 7.30 -10.13
CA GLN A 150 -16.60 6.02 -10.23
C GLN A 150 -15.69 4.92 -9.66
N SER A 151 -16.24 4.11 -8.77
CA SER A 151 -15.54 2.95 -8.23
C SER A 151 -15.67 1.75 -9.16
N GLU A 152 -14.62 0.98 -9.31
CA GLU A 152 -14.71 -0.36 -9.85
C GLU A 152 -15.22 -1.33 -8.77
N LYS A 153 -15.66 -2.53 -9.19
CA LYS A 153 -16.12 -3.53 -8.22
C LYS A 153 -14.91 -4.05 -7.41
N PRO A 154 -14.98 -4.02 -6.08
CA PRO A 154 -13.90 -4.55 -5.26
C PRO A 154 -13.67 -6.04 -5.56
N VAL A 155 -12.40 -6.44 -5.61
CA VAL A 155 -12.02 -7.86 -5.66
C VAL A 155 -12.09 -8.42 -4.24
N ILE A 156 -13.09 -9.26 -3.99
CA ILE A 156 -13.37 -9.83 -2.65
C ILE A 156 -12.71 -11.21 -2.47
N GLU A 157 -12.25 -11.85 -3.55
CA GLU A 157 -11.71 -13.20 -3.49
C GLU A 157 -10.37 -13.27 -2.77
N ASN A 158 -10.29 -14.21 -1.81
CA ASN A 158 -9.03 -14.54 -1.12
C ASN A 158 -8.13 -15.37 -2.02
N GLY A 159 -7.29 -14.72 -2.81
CA GLY A 159 -6.32 -15.39 -3.67
C GLY A 159 -5.19 -16.13 -2.94
N CYS A 160 -5.12 -16.11 -1.59
CA CYS A 160 -4.13 -16.85 -0.81
C CYS A 160 -4.47 -18.34 -0.64
N GLY A 161 -5.77 -18.72 -0.65
CA GLY A 161 -6.20 -20.11 -0.41
C GLY A 161 -5.52 -20.71 0.84
N GLU A 162 -4.98 -21.94 0.71
CA GLU A 162 -4.29 -22.67 1.78
C GLU A 162 -2.80 -22.28 1.96
N CYS A 163 -2.31 -21.28 1.19
CA CYS A 163 -0.91 -20.85 1.28
C CYS A 163 -0.56 -20.29 2.65
N THR A 164 0.57 -20.74 3.22
CA THR A 164 1.10 -20.33 4.55
C THR A 164 2.55 -19.84 4.48
N VAL A 165 3.10 -19.60 3.29
CA VAL A 165 4.53 -19.32 3.10
C VAL A 165 4.98 -18.09 3.88
N CYS A 166 4.24 -16.99 3.83
CA CYS A 166 4.58 -15.75 4.56
C CYS A 166 4.51 -15.91 6.08
N MET A 167 3.64 -16.79 6.60
CA MET A 167 3.54 -17.09 8.03
C MET A 167 4.83 -17.77 8.53
N ARG A 168 5.25 -18.82 7.82
CA ARG A 168 6.45 -19.59 8.18
C ARG A 168 7.74 -18.80 8.02
N ALA A 169 7.77 -17.86 7.06
CA ALA A 169 8.94 -17.04 6.78
C ALA A 169 9.03 -15.78 7.66
N CYS A 170 7.96 -15.40 8.37
CA CYS A 170 7.95 -14.16 9.15
C CYS A 170 8.89 -14.27 10.36
N PRO A 171 10.02 -13.52 10.41
CA PRO A 171 10.98 -13.64 11.51
C PRO A 171 10.40 -13.17 12.85
N ALA A 172 9.42 -12.27 12.81
CA ALA A 172 8.71 -11.80 14.00
C ALA A 172 7.57 -12.72 14.45
N GLY A 173 7.17 -13.72 13.65
CA GLY A 173 5.96 -14.51 13.89
C GLY A 173 4.69 -13.64 14.00
N ALA A 174 4.62 -12.54 13.28
CA ALA A 174 3.55 -11.55 13.34
C ALA A 174 2.40 -11.80 12.37
N ILE A 175 2.43 -12.90 11.61
CA ILE A 175 1.40 -13.26 10.60
C ILE A 175 0.71 -14.53 11.07
N TYR A 176 -0.59 -14.44 11.34
CA TYR A 176 -1.34 -15.53 12.00
C TYR A 176 -2.10 -16.45 11.03
N GLY A 177 -2.29 -16.02 9.78
CA GLY A 177 -2.85 -16.88 8.72
C GLY A 177 -4.34 -17.14 8.76
N GLU A 178 -5.10 -16.41 9.55
CA GLU A 178 -6.54 -16.42 9.50
C GLU A 178 -7.07 -15.92 8.14
N LYS A 179 -8.37 -16.05 7.88
CA LYS A 179 -8.95 -15.53 6.63
C LYS A 179 -8.78 -14.02 6.57
N PRO A 180 -8.30 -13.47 5.42
CA PRO A 180 -8.15 -12.02 5.28
C PRO A 180 -9.49 -11.31 5.49
N THR A 181 -9.46 -10.24 6.27
CA THR A 181 -10.51 -9.24 6.31
C THR A 181 -10.17 -8.10 5.34
N THR A 182 -11.12 -7.25 4.99
CA THR A 182 -10.89 -6.10 4.11
C THR A 182 -9.81 -5.15 4.62
N ASP A 183 -9.61 -5.09 5.93
CA ASP A 183 -8.57 -4.31 6.62
C ASP A 183 -7.26 -5.09 6.87
N GLY A 184 -7.30 -6.43 6.83
CA GLY A 184 -6.15 -7.31 7.07
C GLY A 184 -5.62 -7.32 8.52
N GLU A 185 -6.30 -6.65 9.45
CA GLU A 185 -5.77 -6.47 10.82
C GLU A 185 -5.75 -7.75 11.64
N ARG A 186 -6.73 -8.63 11.45
CA ARG A 186 -6.81 -9.91 12.19
C ARG A 186 -5.75 -10.92 11.80
N ASN A 187 -5.12 -10.74 10.64
CA ASN A 187 -4.09 -11.66 10.13
C ASN A 187 -2.67 -11.22 10.46
N PHE A 188 -2.50 -9.98 10.90
CA PHE A 188 -1.20 -9.35 11.04
C PHE A 188 -1.13 -8.45 12.28
N ASP A 189 -0.11 -8.67 13.10
CA ASP A 189 0.21 -7.85 14.27
C ASP A 189 1.28 -6.82 13.90
N ALA A 190 0.86 -5.58 13.66
CA ALA A 190 1.72 -4.49 13.25
C ALA A 190 2.73 -4.09 14.36
N GLU A 191 2.31 -4.16 15.63
CA GLU A 191 3.17 -3.83 16.77
C GLU A 191 4.30 -4.85 16.91
N LYS A 192 3.96 -6.16 16.93
CA LYS A 192 4.93 -7.24 17.00
C LYS A 192 5.94 -7.19 15.84
N CYS A 193 5.45 -6.95 14.61
CA CYS A 193 6.30 -6.78 13.44
C CYS A 193 7.23 -5.57 13.58
N SER A 194 6.70 -4.40 13.97
CA SER A 194 7.47 -3.17 14.12
C SER A 194 8.52 -3.27 15.23
N ARG A 195 8.16 -3.84 16.37
CA ARG A 195 9.07 -4.07 17.49
C ARG A 195 10.25 -4.94 17.07
N TYR A 196 9.97 -6.09 16.46
CA TYR A 196 11.02 -6.98 15.97
C TYR A 196 11.99 -6.26 15.00
N MET A 197 11.48 -5.51 14.05
CA MET A 197 12.33 -4.77 13.10
C MET A 197 13.19 -3.72 13.79
N LYS A 198 12.68 -3.05 14.82
CA LYS A 198 13.42 -2.06 15.60
C LYS A 198 14.52 -2.69 16.48
N GLU A 199 14.28 -3.90 16.96
CA GLU A 199 15.24 -4.64 17.79
C GLU A 199 16.35 -5.31 16.97
N HIS A 200 16.05 -5.76 15.74
CA HIS A 200 16.94 -6.67 15.00
C HIS A 200 17.48 -6.09 13.67
N PHE A 201 16.89 -5.01 13.11
CA PHE A 201 17.23 -4.55 11.76
C PHE A 201 17.70 -3.08 11.68
N GLN A 202 18.04 -2.46 12.82
CA GLN A 202 18.49 -1.05 12.83
C GLN A 202 19.88 -0.87 12.19
N ASP A 203 20.68 -1.91 12.13
CA ASP A 203 21.99 -1.90 11.46
C ASP A 203 21.84 -1.78 9.93
N VAL A 204 20.71 -2.27 9.36
CA VAL A 204 20.40 -2.14 7.94
C VAL A 204 19.88 -0.75 7.61
N GLY A 205 19.13 -0.14 8.53
CA GLY A 205 18.62 1.21 8.36
C GLY A 205 17.56 1.58 9.40
N ARG A 206 17.48 2.87 9.70
CA ARG A 206 16.52 3.39 10.68
C ARG A 206 15.08 3.25 10.18
N GLY A 207 14.20 2.74 11.03
CA GLY A 207 12.78 2.56 10.76
C GLY A 207 12.35 1.10 10.81
N SER A 208 11.15 0.84 10.32
CA SER A 208 10.54 -0.50 10.34
C SER A 208 10.42 -1.03 8.90
N VAL A 209 11.51 -1.56 8.36
CA VAL A 209 11.59 -2.12 7.00
C VAL A 209 12.14 -3.54 7.07
N CYS A 210 11.42 -4.53 6.51
CA CYS A 210 11.81 -5.94 6.50
C CYS A 210 11.70 -6.54 5.09
N GLY A 211 10.49 -6.65 4.52
CA GLY A 211 10.25 -7.14 3.16
C GLY A 211 10.25 -8.67 3.00
N VAL A 212 10.57 -9.47 4.01
CA VAL A 212 10.62 -10.94 3.92
C VAL A 212 9.28 -11.51 3.43
N CYS A 213 8.15 -11.07 4.01
CA CYS A 213 6.82 -11.54 3.59
C CYS A 213 6.46 -11.14 2.15
N ILE A 214 7.02 -10.03 1.63
CA ILE A 214 6.91 -9.65 0.21
C ILE A 214 7.72 -10.65 -0.63
N LYS A 215 9.02 -10.81 -0.31
CA LYS A 215 9.96 -11.65 -1.06
C LYS A 215 9.44 -13.06 -1.26
N VAL A 216 8.93 -13.69 -0.21
CA VAL A 216 8.52 -15.11 -0.22
C VAL A 216 7.13 -15.35 -0.82
N CYS A 217 6.37 -14.30 -1.14
CA CYS A 217 5.00 -14.47 -1.62
C CYS A 217 4.97 -15.12 -3.02
N PRO A 218 4.36 -16.31 -3.20
CA PRO A 218 4.33 -16.99 -4.48
C PRO A 218 3.48 -16.27 -5.54
N LYS A 219 2.61 -15.32 -5.12
CA LYS A 219 1.84 -14.48 -6.03
C LYS A 219 2.68 -13.44 -6.76
N ASN A 220 3.91 -13.21 -6.33
CA ASN A 220 4.79 -12.19 -6.93
C ASN A 220 5.32 -12.61 -8.31
N ARG A 221 5.40 -13.89 -8.63
CA ARG A 221 5.98 -14.39 -9.90
C ARG A 221 7.32 -13.67 -10.18
N LEU A 222 8.26 -13.71 -9.20
CA LEU A 222 9.59 -13.11 -9.37
C LEU A 222 10.27 -13.73 -10.59
N LYS A 223 10.81 -12.87 -11.47
CA LYS A 223 11.57 -13.26 -12.66
C LYS A 223 13.05 -13.38 -12.35
#